data_d7dfe9be8e3d88e8f3c6ab020b0fb21f
#
_entry.id   d7dfe9be8e3d88e8f3c6ab020b0fb21f
#
_cell.length_a   1.000
_cell.length_b   1.000
_cell.length_c   1.000
_cell.angle_alpha   90.00
_cell.angle_beta   90.00
_cell.angle_gamma   90.00
#
_symmetry.space_group_name_H-M   'P 1'
#
loop_
_entity.id
_entity.type
_entity.pdbx_description
1 polymer ?
#
loop_
_entity_poly.entity_id
_entity_poly.type
_entity_poly.pdbx_seq_one_letter_code
_entity_poly.pdbx_strand_id
1 'polypeptide(L)'
;MPIKITIITSIYNKSKYLSDYVQSIKSQTFKDFEVICVDDCSTDDSLKQLQILVSKDSRFNIIINEENCGLSVSRNKAIELSKGKYICFLDADDCFVPQALEILWETAEKYGAEAVFFSALEYSEDLKKKLRTIKYKRTYPVCDGKKLIALLHDNKEYQSACGFQLWNLEFLKNNNARFYPGIYYEDTLFTIQTLIKAKCVKAIPDTLYIYRQCSSSISHTLGIKQLYSCLVIYDELSIMSKQNYNDEYIYNEIIERLHLFKRRIEHIICIEPENSINILNYAPYNDLLQKFVKNRTYPYIRELLDEEISKIRLSESVFVYGDGVSAEETVALLSSYQINICAIIVSYTVNDRTWHGYKVIALDDFNAQGLVIISVSKKWKESLEEVFELKGNDTIFITRDF
;
A
#
# COMPACT_ATOMS: atom_id res chain seq x y z
N MET A 1 11.56 16.85 33.03
CA MET A 1 11.20 17.61 31.79
C MET A 1 10.08 16.86 31.08
N PRO A 2 9.21 17.54 30.36
CA PRO A 2 8.17 16.83 29.59
C PRO A 2 8.82 15.94 28.50
N ILE A 3 8.29 14.74 28.31
CA ILE A 3 8.72 13.82 27.27
C ILE A 3 8.36 14.43 25.91
N LYS A 4 9.32 14.49 24.99
CA LYS A 4 9.16 15.12 23.70
C LYS A 4 8.82 14.13 22.60
N ILE A 5 9.46 12.94 22.61
CA ILE A 5 9.23 11.87 21.62
C ILE A 5 8.96 10.56 22.36
N THR A 6 7.97 9.79 21.91
CA THR A 6 7.79 8.40 22.27
C THR A 6 8.22 7.51 21.11
N ILE A 7 9.15 6.59 21.34
CA ILE A 7 9.47 5.50 20.41
C ILE A 7 8.54 4.34 20.76
N ILE A 8 7.83 3.83 19.75
CA ILE A 8 6.93 2.67 19.89
C ILE A 8 7.55 1.47 19.20
N THR A 9 7.68 0.36 19.93
CA THR A 9 8.21 -0.89 19.39
C THR A 9 7.32 -2.06 19.81
N SER A 10 6.86 -2.82 18.83
CA SER A 10 6.22 -4.12 19.07
C SER A 10 7.27 -5.23 18.94
N ILE A 11 7.27 -6.19 19.84
CA ILE A 11 8.26 -7.26 19.93
C ILE A 11 7.54 -8.60 19.90
N TYR A 12 7.91 -9.47 18.98
CA TYR A 12 7.50 -10.86 18.94
C TYR A 12 8.62 -11.71 18.32
N ASN A 13 9.27 -12.55 19.13
CA ASN A 13 10.35 -13.44 18.72
C ASN A 13 11.48 -12.74 17.97
N LYS A 14 12.10 -11.71 18.61
CA LYS A 14 13.16 -10.87 18.05
C LYS A 14 14.46 -10.90 18.86
N SER A 15 14.65 -11.93 19.71
CA SER A 15 15.82 -12.03 20.61
C SER A 15 17.15 -11.77 19.89
N LYS A 16 17.32 -12.27 18.69
CA LYS A 16 18.53 -12.11 17.86
C LYS A 16 18.94 -10.66 17.58
N TYR A 17 17.98 -9.72 17.55
CA TYR A 17 18.18 -8.35 17.07
C TYR A 17 18.16 -7.30 18.17
N LEU A 18 17.65 -7.65 19.36
CA LEU A 18 17.40 -6.69 20.45
C LEU A 18 18.65 -5.96 20.94
N SER A 19 19.84 -6.57 20.82
CA SER A 19 21.09 -5.91 21.22
C SER A 19 21.37 -4.68 20.36
N ASP A 20 21.29 -4.82 19.03
CA ASP A 20 21.53 -3.73 18.08
C ASP A 20 20.44 -2.67 18.21
N TYR A 21 19.17 -3.09 18.30
CA TYR A 21 18.01 -2.23 18.52
C TYR A 21 18.19 -1.35 19.75
N VAL A 22 18.43 -1.94 20.95
CA VAL A 22 18.60 -1.18 22.19
C VAL A 22 19.83 -0.28 22.14
N GLN A 23 20.93 -0.72 21.53
CA GLN A 23 22.12 0.08 21.38
C GLN A 23 21.87 1.31 20.50
N SER A 24 21.08 1.16 19.42
CA SER A 24 20.74 2.28 18.54
C SER A 24 19.92 3.37 19.25
N ILE A 25 19.04 2.98 20.17
CA ILE A 25 18.26 3.91 21.00
C ILE A 25 19.12 4.56 22.07
N LYS A 26 19.98 3.81 22.77
CA LYS A 26 20.87 4.36 23.80
C LYS A 26 21.86 5.36 23.22
N SER A 27 22.28 5.18 21.98
CA SER A 27 23.22 6.04 21.27
C SER A 27 22.62 7.37 20.77
N GLN A 28 21.29 7.55 20.86
CA GLN A 28 20.65 8.79 20.40
C GLN A 28 21.26 10.04 21.08
N THR A 29 21.58 11.06 20.28
CA THR A 29 22.06 12.36 20.76
C THR A 29 20.98 13.10 21.54
N PHE A 30 19.74 13.04 21.08
CA PHE A 30 18.55 13.54 21.77
C PHE A 30 18.24 12.71 23.01
N LYS A 31 17.84 13.34 24.15
CA LYS A 31 17.66 12.65 25.43
C LYS A 31 16.23 12.68 25.98
N ASP A 32 15.40 13.63 25.55
CA ASP A 32 14.04 13.85 26.09
C ASP A 32 13.02 12.93 25.41
N PHE A 33 13.21 11.62 25.51
CA PHE A 33 12.29 10.61 24.94
C PHE A 33 12.00 9.48 25.90
N GLU A 34 10.91 8.78 25.64
CA GLU A 34 10.59 7.48 26.22
C GLU A 34 10.50 6.40 25.13
N VAL A 35 10.58 5.16 25.54
CA VAL A 35 10.40 3.98 24.69
C VAL A 35 9.31 3.11 25.28
N ILE A 36 8.29 2.81 24.50
CA ILE A 36 7.25 1.83 24.86
C ILE A 36 7.47 0.59 24.04
N CYS A 37 7.97 -0.47 24.70
CA CYS A 37 8.16 -1.79 24.12
C CYS A 37 6.96 -2.66 24.50
N VAL A 38 6.20 -3.12 23.51
CA VAL A 38 5.09 -4.06 23.74
C VAL A 38 5.55 -5.45 23.31
N ASP A 39 5.82 -6.32 24.29
CA ASP A 39 6.05 -7.74 24.01
C ASP A 39 4.72 -8.44 23.74
N ASP A 40 4.56 -8.92 22.51
CA ASP A 40 3.33 -9.54 22.03
C ASP A 40 3.30 -11.04 22.30
N CYS A 41 3.56 -11.41 23.56
CA CYS A 41 3.64 -12.79 24.05
C CYS A 41 4.74 -13.60 23.33
N SER A 42 5.98 -13.10 23.32
CA SER A 42 7.12 -13.80 22.72
C SER A 42 7.35 -15.17 23.36
N THR A 43 7.66 -16.16 22.51
CA THR A 43 7.92 -17.54 22.89
C THR A 43 9.42 -17.88 22.95
N ASP A 44 10.27 -16.95 22.49
CA ASP A 44 11.74 -17.02 22.58
C ASP A 44 12.27 -16.19 23.77
N ASP A 45 13.58 -16.01 23.86
CA ASP A 45 14.21 -15.22 24.93
C ASP A 45 14.05 -13.69 24.80
N SER A 46 13.20 -13.18 23.89
CA SER A 46 13.07 -11.74 23.59
C SER A 46 12.76 -10.92 24.84
N LEU A 47 11.70 -11.27 25.58
CA LEU A 47 11.31 -10.54 26.79
C LEU A 47 12.42 -10.50 27.83
N LYS A 48 13.03 -11.65 28.12
CA LYS A 48 14.11 -11.78 29.11
C LYS A 48 15.35 -10.95 28.71
N GLN A 49 15.75 -11.02 27.44
CA GLN A 49 16.89 -10.25 26.93
C GLN A 49 16.59 -8.76 26.98
N LEU A 50 15.40 -8.32 26.55
CA LEU A 50 15.02 -6.91 26.62
C LEU A 50 15.11 -6.40 28.06
N GLN A 51 14.52 -7.11 29.04
CA GLN A 51 14.57 -6.72 30.46
C GLN A 51 16.01 -6.56 30.95
N ILE A 52 16.91 -7.45 30.59
CA ILE A 52 18.33 -7.36 30.94
C ILE A 52 18.97 -6.14 30.29
N LEU A 53 18.78 -5.95 28.98
CA LEU A 53 19.41 -4.89 28.20
C LEU A 53 18.99 -3.49 28.66
N VAL A 54 17.76 -3.32 29.13
CA VAL A 54 17.22 -2.01 29.52
C VAL A 54 17.10 -1.81 31.03
N SER A 55 17.55 -2.76 31.87
CA SER A 55 17.36 -2.78 33.33
C SER A 55 17.81 -1.52 34.07
N LYS A 56 18.73 -0.72 33.50
CA LYS A 56 19.26 0.51 34.08
C LYS A 56 18.84 1.77 33.32
N ASP A 57 17.92 1.68 32.37
CA ASP A 57 17.47 2.80 31.56
C ASP A 57 15.98 3.07 31.79
N SER A 58 15.68 4.05 32.62
CA SER A 58 14.31 4.39 33.02
C SER A 58 13.43 4.97 31.88
N ARG A 59 14.01 5.19 30.71
CA ARG A 59 13.25 5.64 29.53
C ARG A 59 12.43 4.50 28.92
N PHE A 60 12.82 3.23 29.16
CA PHE A 60 12.13 2.08 28.62
C PHE A 60 10.97 1.63 29.55
N ASN A 61 9.80 1.52 28.93
CA ASN A 61 8.59 0.97 29.53
C ASN A 61 8.20 -0.30 28.79
N ILE A 62 8.24 -1.45 29.47
CA ILE A 62 7.92 -2.75 28.87
C ILE A 62 6.49 -3.12 29.25
N ILE A 63 5.67 -3.39 28.26
CA ILE A 63 4.30 -3.86 28.39
C ILE A 63 4.25 -5.28 27.82
N ILE A 64 3.56 -6.17 28.50
CA ILE A 64 3.43 -7.57 28.08
C ILE A 64 1.97 -7.82 27.73
N ASN A 65 1.70 -8.37 26.55
CA ASN A 65 0.39 -8.88 26.19
C ASN A 65 0.22 -10.30 26.73
N GLU A 66 -0.98 -10.65 27.18
CA GLU A 66 -1.29 -11.97 27.72
C GLU A 66 -1.31 -13.04 26.62
N GLU A 67 -1.59 -12.63 25.38
CA GLU A 67 -1.60 -13.46 24.19
C GLU A 67 -0.99 -12.71 23.00
N ASN A 68 -0.70 -13.40 21.90
CA ASN A 68 -0.26 -12.75 20.65
C ASN A 68 -1.44 -12.07 19.95
N CYS A 69 -1.54 -10.76 20.14
CA CYS A 69 -2.59 -9.90 19.58
C CYS A 69 -2.25 -9.33 18.19
N GLY A 70 -0.98 -9.46 17.77
CA GLY A 70 -0.46 -8.93 16.51
C GLY A 70 0.03 -7.48 16.59
N LEU A 71 0.80 -7.10 15.57
CA LEU A 71 1.54 -5.84 15.48
C LEU A 71 0.65 -4.60 15.63
N SER A 72 -0.50 -4.58 14.95
CA SER A 72 -1.45 -3.46 14.98
C SER A 72 -2.00 -3.18 16.38
N VAL A 73 -2.40 -4.23 17.10
CA VAL A 73 -2.96 -4.11 18.46
C VAL A 73 -1.89 -3.59 19.41
N SER A 74 -0.67 -4.15 19.33
CA SER A 74 0.47 -3.74 20.15
C SER A 74 0.85 -2.27 19.90
N ARG A 75 0.90 -1.82 18.63
CA ARG A 75 1.14 -0.40 18.29
C ARG A 75 0.01 0.50 18.77
N ASN A 76 -1.25 0.11 18.59
CA ASN A 76 -2.40 0.90 19.07
C ASN A 76 -2.39 1.06 20.60
N LYS A 77 -2.07 -0.01 21.35
CA LYS A 77 -1.92 0.03 22.81
C LYS A 77 -0.81 1.01 23.22
N ALA A 78 0.32 1.00 22.52
CA ALA A 78 1.42 1.91 22.78
C ALA A 78 1.07 3.38 22.45
N ILE A 79 0.32 3.65 21.37
CA ILE A 79 -0.17 5.01 21.04
C ILE A 79 -0.99 5.58 22.21
N GLU A 80 -1.88 4.79 22.81
CA GLU A 80 -2.70 5.23 23.93
C GLU A 80 -1.86 5.60 25.18
N LEU A 81 -0.79 4.85 25.44
CA LEU A 81 0.07 5.01 26.60
C LEU A 81 1.17 6.06 26.40
N SER A 82 1.36 6.54 25.17
CA SER A 82 2.38 7.52 24.81
C SER A 82 2.16 8.88 25.46
N LYS A 83 3.27 9.47 25.93
CA LYS A 83 3.32 10.77 26.62
C LYS A 83 4.12 11.82 25.84
N GLY A 84 4.87 11.42 24.82
CA GLY A 84 5.63 12.33 23.97
C GLY A 84 4.72 13.25 23.15
N LYS A 85 5.20 14.43 22.83
CA LYS A 85 4.51 15.32 21.88
C LYS A 85 4.44 14.69 20.49
N TYR A 86 5.48 13.96 20.12
CA TYR A 86 5.55 13.19 18.87
C TYR A 86 5.75 11.71 19.16
N ILE A 87 5.37 10.87 18.22
CA ILE A 87 5.65 9.44 18.24
C ILE A 87 6.34 9.01 16.94
N CYS A 88 7.19 8.01 17.04
CA CYS A 88 7.74 7.29 15.91
C CYS A 88 7.73 5.79 16.19
N PHE A 89 7.75 5.00 15.13
CA PHE A 89 7.75 3.54 15.21
C PHE A 89 9.14 3.02 14.84
N LEU A 90 9.66 2.10 15.66
CA LEU A 90 10.91 1.41 15.38
C LEU A 90 10.70 -0.09 15.59
N ASP A 91 10.85 -0.87 14.54
CA ASP A 91 10.71 -2.31 14.64
C ASP A 91 11.91 -2.93 15.38
N ALA A 92 11.67 -4.00 16.14
CA ALA A 92 12.66 -4.58 17.05
C ALA A 92 13.87 -5.25 16.35
N ASP A 93 13.82 -5.41 15.04
CA ASP A 93 14.91 -5.87 14.17
C ASP A 93 15.67 -4.74 13.45
N ASP A 94 15.23 -3.47 13.61
CA ASP A 94 15.77 -2.31 12.94
C ASP A 94 16.52 -1.37 13.91
N CYS A 95 17.12 -0.30 13.36
CA CYS A 95 17.89 0.66 14.14
C CYS A 95 17.64 2.10 13.66
N PHE A 96 17.78 3.07 14.58
CA PHE A 96 17.94 4.49 14.23
C PHE A 96 19.42 4.88 14.13
N VAL A 97 19.74 5.84 13.26
CA VAL A 97 21.07 6.49 13.32
C VAL A 97 21.16 7.40 14.55
N PRO A 98 22.36 7.69 15.09
CA PRO A 98 22.49 8.40 16.38
C PRO A 98 21.82 9.77 16.48
N GLN A 99 21.69 10.50 15.37
CA GLN A 99 21.08 11.85 15.33
C GLN A 99 19.59 11.84 14.94
N ALA A 100 18.97 10.65 14.78
CA ALA A 100 17.63 10.54 14.20
C ALA A 100 16.59 11.36 14.98
N LEU A 101 16.50 11.15 16.29
CA LEU A 101 15.49 11.82 17.10
C LEU A 101 15.70 13.35 17.19
N GLU A 102 16.95 13.81 17.18
CA GLU A 102 17.29 15.25 17.20
C GLU A 102 16.81 15.92 15.91
N ILE A 103 17.19 15.37 14.74
CA ILE A 103 16.77 15.90 13.43
C ILE A 103 15.25 15.90 13.30
N LEU A 104 14.60 14.82 13.73
CA LEU A 104 13.14 14.70 13.68
C LEU A 104 12.44 15.72 14.57
N TRP A 105 12.91 15.89 15.81
CA TRP A 105 12.40 16.90 16.74
C TRP A 105 12.55 18.31 16.18
N GLU A 106 13.77 18.68 15.78
CA GLU A 106 14.06 20.01 15.25
C GLU A 106 13.22 20.32 13.99
N THR A 107 13.08 19.32 13.09
CA THR A 107 12.27 19.46 11.89
C THR A 107 10.80 19.67 12.24
N ALA A 108 10.26 18.84 13.12
CA ALA A 108 8.85 18.91 13.50
C ALA A 108 8.52 20.25 14.21
N GLU A 109 9.36 20.68 15.14
CA GLU A 109 9.15 21.94 15.86
C GLU A 109 9.32 23.17 14.96
N LYS A 110 10.33 23.17 14.10
CA LYS A 110 10.60 24.27 13.17
C LYS A 110 9.41 24.59 12.28
N TYR A 111 8.70 23.56 11.84
CA TYR A 111 7.60 23.72 10.89
C TYR A 111 6.21 23.56 11.54
N GLY A 112 6.12 23.23 12.84
CA GLY A 112 4.86 22.89 13.49
C GLY A 112 4.19 21.68 12.83
N ALA A 113 4.99 20.71 12.39
CA ALA A 113 4.51 19.62 11.56
C ALA A 113 3.66 18.61 12.34
N GLU A 114 2.54 18.19 11.76
CA GLU A 114 1.73 17.07 12.22
C GLU A 114 2.40 15.73 11.87
N ALA A 115 3.20 15.71 10.79
CA ALA A 115 4.04 14.57 10.44
C ALA A 115 5.34 14.98 9.75
N VAL A 116 6.42 14.20 10.00
CA VAL A 116 7.69 14.27 9.27
C VAL A 116 8.01 12.93 8.67
N PHE A 117 8.21 12.91 7.35
CA PHE A 117 8.61 11.73 6.58
C PHE A 117 10.10 11.80 6.29
N PHE A 118 10.81 10.68 6.39
CA PHE A 118 12.26 10.64 6.23
C PHE A 118 12.72 9.37 5.52
N SER A 119 13.98 9.32 5.13
CA SER A 119 14.57 8.25 4.34
C SER A 119 15.16 7.14 5.21
N ALA A 120 15.37 5.96 4.61
CA ALA A 120 15.95 4.79 5.26
C ALA A 120 17.08 4.17 4.44
N LEU A 121 17.98 3.46 5.14
CA LEU A 121 18.99 2.58 4.54
C LEU A 121 18.57 1.14 4.76
N GLU A 122 18.54 0.37 3.69
CA GLU A 122 18.33 -1.07 3.77
C GLU A 122 19.65 -1.81 3.84
N TYR A 123 19.78 -2.69 4.83
CA TYR A 123 20.95 -3.50 5.09
C TYR A 123 20.64 -4.99 5.09
N SER A 124 21.68 -5.81 4.83
CA SER A 124 21.62 -7.26 5.06
C SER A 124 21.32 -7.57 6.52
N GLU A 125 20.85 -8.78 6.78
CA GLU A 125 20.43 -9.23 8.12
C GLU A 125 21.52 -9.04 9.19
N ASP A 126 22.80 -9.18 8.85
CA ASP A 126 23.94 -8.96 9.73
C ASP A 126 24.42 -7.51 9.82
N LEU A 127 23.73 -6.56 9.18
CA LEU A 127 24.05 -5.13 9.08
C LEU A 127 25.44 -4.82 8.45
N LYS A 128 26.06 -5.78 7.77
CA LYS A 128 27.38 -5.56 7.16
C LYS A 128 27.34 -4.98 5.76
N LYS A 129 26.29 -5.32 4.99
CA LYS A 129 26.17 -4.91 3.60
C LYS A 129 24.95 -4.00 3.42
N LYS A 130 25.21 -2.76 2.98
CA LYS A 130 24.16 -1.87 2.48
C LYS A 130 23.61 -2.43 1.18
N LEU A 131 22.29 -2.60 1.10
CA LEU A 131 21.58 -3.13 -0.07
C LEU A 131 21.10 -1.99 -0.96
N ARG A 132 20.32 -1.08 -0.41
CA ARG A 132 19.81 0.09 -1.13
C ARG A 132 19.49 1.25 -0.19
N THR A 133 19.16 2.39 -0.76
CA THR A 133 18.61 3.53 -0.04
C THR A 133 17.16 3.72 -0.43
N ILE A 134 16.26 3.72 0.55
CA ILE A 134 14.86 4.09 0.42
C ILE A 134 14.83 5.58 0.78
N LYS A 135 14.84 6.46 -0.23
CA LYS A 135 15.02 7.87 0.05
C LYS A 135 14.13 8.79 -0.77
N TYR A 136 13.78 9.90 -0.16
CA TYR A 136 13.31 11.09 -0.87
C TYR A 136 14.51 11.77 -1.54
N LYS A 137 14.41 12.04 -2.85
CA LYS A 137 15.52 12.62 -3.62
C LYS A 137 15.81 14.07 -3.24
N ARG A 138 14.85 14.72 -2.59
CA ARG A 138 14.93 16.14 -2.20
C ARG A 138 14.13 16.42 -0.94
N THR A 139 14.34 17.60 -0.37
CA THR A 139 13.45 18.15 0.65
C THR A 139 12.17 18.64 -0.01
N TYR A 140 11.03 18.14 0.43
CA TYR A 140 9.72 18.60 -0.03
C TYR A 140 9.27 19.85 0.74
N PRO A 141 8.48 20.76 0.12
CA PRO A 141 7.93 21.92 0.83
C PRO A 141 7.02 21.46 1.98
N VAL A 142 6.82 22.33 2.96
CA VAL A 142 5.74 22.15 3.94
C VAL A 142 4.41 22.31 3.22
N CYS A 143 3.51 21.34 3.37
CA CYS A 143 2.21 21.34 2.72
C CYS A 143 1.22 20.50 3.53
N ASP A 144 -0.03 20.42 3.08
CA ASP A 144 -0.98 19.44 3.58
C ASP A 144 -0.64 18.03 3.08
N GLY A 145 -1.21 17.01 3.74
CA GLY A 145 -0.90 15.63 3.45
C GLY A 145 -1.33 15.18 2.05
N LYS A 146 -2.44 15.72 1.54
CA LYS A 146 -2.92 15.44 0.18
C LYS A 146 -1.91 15.88 -0.87
N LYS A 147 -1.42 17.12 -0.73
CA LYS A 147 -0.39 17.65 -1.62
C LYS A 147 0.93 16.88 -1.50
N LEU A 148 1.28 16.41 -0.29
CA LEU A 148 2.46 15.57 -0.13
C LEU A 148 2.29 14.24 -0.85
N ILE A 149 1.13 13.59 -0.74
CA ILE A 149 0.82 12.33 -1.48
C ILE A 149 1.05 12.55 -2.97
N ALA A 150 0.47 13.62 -3.54
CA ALA A 150 0.64 13.97 -4.96
C ALA A 150 2.11 14.11 -5.35
N LEU A 151 2.86 14.92 -4.59
CA LEU A 151 4.28 15.16 -4.87
C LEU A 151 5.13 13.87 -4.79
N LEU A 152 4.83 12.99 -3.85
CA LEU A 152 5.53 11.72 -3.68
C LEU A 152 5.12 10.71 -4.75
N HIS A 153 3.85 10.69 -5.16
CA HIS A 153 3.33 9.87 -6.25
C HIS A 153 4.02 10.24 -7.58
N ASP A 154 3.99 11.51 -7.97
CA ASP A 154 4.60 12.01 -9.20
C ASP A 154 6.09 11.68 -9.30
N ASN A 155 6.78 11.64 -8.17
CA ASN A 155 8.22 11.30 -8.11
C ASN A 155 8.50 9.81 -7.89
N LYS A 156 7.47 8.97 -7.76
CA LYS A 156 7.55 7.53 -7.41
C LYS A 156 8.31 7.29 -6.10
N GLU A 157 8.06 8.15 -5.12
CA GLU A 157 8.73 8.15 -3.82
C GLU A 157 7.77 7.91 -2.65
N TYR A 158 6.47 7.68 -2.91
CA TYR A 158 5.51 7.40 -1.84
C TYR A 158 5.86 6.09 -1.10
N GLN A 159 5.95 6.20 0.23
CA GLN A 159 6.22 5.09 1.13
C GLN A 159 5.18 5.05 2.24
N SER A 160 4.57 3.87 2.47
CA SER A 160 3.61 3.68 3.55
C SER A 160 4.24 3.17 4.86
N ALA A 161 5.49 2.72 4.83
CA ALA A 161 6.15 2.15 5.99
C ALA A 161 6.19 3.13 7.17
N CYS A 162 5.49 2.80 8.25
CA CYS A 162 5.34 3.67 9.41
C CYS A 162 6.67 3.92 10.16
N GLY A 163 7.67 3.06 10.00
CA GLY A 163 9.02 3.24 10.57
C GLY A 163 9.75 4.48 10.01
N PHE A 164 9.34 5.00 8.87
CA PHE A 164 9.94 6.18 8.24
C PHE A 164 9.15 7.46 8.48
N GLN A 165 8.41 7.52 9.60
CA GLN A 165 7.48 8.58 9.90
C GLN A 165 7.56 8.98 11.38
N LEU A 166 7.50 10.28 11.64
CA LEU A 166 7.24 10.87 12.96
C LEU A 166 5.87 11.53 12.89
N TRP A 167 5.03 11.32 13.92
CA TRP A 167 3.68 11.86 13.99
C TRP A 167 3.46 12.67 15.26
N ASN A 168 2.73 13.76 15.17
CA ASN A 168 2.23 14.47 16.34
C ASN A 168 1.17 13.61 17.04
N LEU A 169 1.34 13.34 18.33
CA LEU A 169 0.47 12.44 19.10
C LEU A 169 -0.95 13.00 19.25
N GLU A 170 -1.07 14.30 19.50
CA GLU A 170 -2.37 14.95 19.64
C GLU A 170 -3.16 14.88 18.32
N PHE A 171 -2.48 15.14 17.19
CA PHE A 171 -3.08 14.97 15.86
C PHE A 171 -3.60 13.56 15.65
N LEU A 172 -2.83 12.50 15.98
CA LEU A 172 -3.26 11.12 15.84
C LEU A 172 -4.49 10.81 16.71
N LYS A 173 -4.49 11.28 17.97
CA LYS A 173 -5.60 11.08 18.90
C LYS A 173 -6.88 11.80 18.43
N ASN A 174 -6.76 13.06 18.03
CA ASN A 174 -7.88 13.88 17.55
C ASN A 174 -8.53 13.33 16.26
N ASN A 175 -7.74 12.64 15.42
CA ASN A 175 -8.22 12.02 14.19
C ASN A 175 -8.56 10.54 14.33
N ASN A 176 -8.48 9.99 15.55
CA ASN A 176 -8.66 8.55 15.82
C ASN A 176 -7.82 7.66 14.91
N ALA A 177 -6.56 8.07 14.64
CA ALA A 177 -5.67 7.34 13.77
C ALA A 177 -5.20 6.06 14.46
N ARG A 178 -5.51 4.89 13.87
CA ARG A 178 -5.22 3.57 14.41
C ARG A 178 -4.83 2.61 13.31
N PHE A 179 -3.95 1.69 13.65
CA PHE A 179 -3.64 0.54 12.80
C PHE A 179 -4.82 -0.42 12.77
N TYR A 180 -5.13 -0.95 11.60
CA TYR A 180 -6.21 -1.93 11.43
C TYR A 180 -5.80 -3.26 12.08
N PRO A 181 -6.58 -3.80 13.05
CA PRO A 181 -6.19 -5.01 13.78
C PRO A 181 -6.21 -6.27 12.90
N GLY A 182 -5.35 -7.23 13.22
CA GLY A 182 -5.40 -8.59 12.68
C GLY A 182 -4.90 -8.77 11.24
N ILE A 183 -4.43 -7.72 10.58
CA ILE A 183 -3.90 -7.78 9.21
C ILE A 183 -2.38 -7.58 9.17
N TYR A 184 -1.76 -8.03 8.06
CA TYR A 184 -0.42 -7.63 7.63
C TYR A 184 -0.52 -6.41 6.69
N TYR A 185 0.58 -5.69 6.50
CA TYR A 185 0.65 -4.46 5.68
C TYR A 185 -0.27 -3.35 6.19
N GLU A 186 -0.53 -3.33 7.49
CA GLU A 186 -1.40 -2.40 8.21
C GLU A 186 -0.98 -0.94 8.06
N ASP A 187 0.31 -0.71 7.83
CA ASP A 187 0.92 0.60 7.57
C ASP A 187 0.40 1.25 6.29
N THR A 188 -0.02 0.46 5.30
CA THR A 188 -0.62 0.97 4.06
C THR A 188 -1.89 1.77 4.35
N LEU A 189 -2.80 1.21 5.14
CA LEU A 189 -4.04 1.91 5.52
C LEU A 189 -3.76 3.04 6.51
N PHE A 190 -2.98 2.76 7.56
CA PHE A 190 -2.65 3.76 8.57
C PHE A 190 -2.07 5.03 7.94
N THR A 191 -1.08 4.89 7.08
CA THR A 191 -0.38 6.03 6.51
C THR A 191 -1.29 6.85 5.61
N ILE A 192 -1.99 6.25 4.65
CA ILE A 192 -2.81 7.00 3.71
C ILE A 192 -4.02 7.64 4.40
N GLN A 193 -4.73 6.89 5.28
CA GLN A 193 -5.91 7.39 6.01
C GLN A 193 -5.56 8.54 6.96
N THR A 194 -4.36 8.51 7.53
CA THR A 194 -3.89 9.55 8.46
C THR A 194 -3.35 10.76 7.70
N LEU A 195 -2.56 10.52 6.66
CA LEU A 195 -1.90 11.57 5.90
C LEU A 195 -2.90 12.49 5.17
N ILE A 196 -3.97 11.95 4.60
CA ILE A 196 -5.02 12.76 3.92
C ILE A 196 -5.71 13.77 4.84
N LYS A 197 -5.66 13.56 6.17
CA LYS A 197 -6.24 14.46 7.17
C LYS A 197 -5.26 15.52 7.66
N ALA A 198 -3.97 15.32 7.44
CA ALA A 198 -2.93 16.23 7.94
C ALA A 198 -2.87 17.52 7.13
N LYS A 199 -2.71 18.65 7.83
CA LYS A 199 -2.65 20.00 7.25
C LYS A 199 -1.23 20.55 7.15
N CYS A 200 -0.32 20.01 7.94
CA CYS A 200 1.06 20.46 7.99
C CYS A 200 2.02 19.28 8.06
N VAL A 201 2.61 18.92 6.94
CA VAL A 201 3.53 17.78 6.83
C VAL A 201 4.84 18.18 6.14
N LYS A 202 5.90 17.46 6.44
CA LYS A 202 7.23 17.67 5.89
C LYS A 202 7.86 16.36 5.49
N ALA A 203 8.49 16.29 4.30
CA ALA A 203 9.35 15.18 3.94
C ALA A 203 10.80 15.67 3.72
N ILE A 204 11.75 14.95 4.31
CA ILE A 204 13.18 15.27 4.30
C ILE A 204 13.99 14.09 3.73
N PRO A 205 15.09 14.36 3.01
CA PRO A 205 15.91 13.32 2.42
C PRO A 205 16.87 12.64 3.42
N ASP A 206 16.87 13.11 4.67
CA ASP A 206 17.74 12.60 5.72
C ASP A 206 17.48 11.13 5.97
N THR A 207 18.52 10.33 5.97
CA THR A 207 18.46 8.90 6.15
C THR A 207 18.63 8.56 7.63
N LEU A 208 17.52 8.37 8.33
CA LEU A 208 17.47 8.28 9.79
C LEU A 208 17.19 6.88 10.31
N TYR A 209 16.74 5.97 9.45
CA TYR A 209 16.34 4.61 9.79
C TYR A 209 17.24 3.61 9.06
N ILE A 210 17.62 2.55 9.74
CA ILE A 210 18.35 1.40 9.22
C ILE A 210 17.39 0.22 9.22
N TYR A 211 16.89 -0.11 8.04
CA TYR A 211 15.99 -1.22 7.80
C TYR A 211 16.78 -2.50 7.55
N ARG A 212 16.56 -3.53 8.37
CA ARG A 212 17.22 -4.82 8.26
C ARG A 212 16.38 -5.78 7.43
N GLN A 213 16.96 -6.31 6.36
CA GLN A 213 16.30 -7.31 5.55
C GLN A 213 16.47 -8.71 6.18
N CYS A 214 15.45 -9.15 6.92
CA CYS A 214 15.45 -10.47 7.56
C CYS A 214 14.85 -11.52 6.62
N SER A 215 15.43 -12.71 6.61
CA SER A 215 14.91 -13.86 5.85
C SER A 215 13.53 -14.31 6.33
N SER A 216 13.21 -14.07 7.61
CA SER A 216 11.92 -14.38 8.26
C SER A 216 10.90 -13.25 8.16
N SER A 217 11.10 -12.26 7.29
CA SER A 217 10.16 -11.13 7.14
C SER A 217 8.78 -11.62 6.68
N ILE A 218 7.72 -11.10 7.30
CA ILE A 218 6.31 -11.37 6.95
C ILE A 218 6.03 -11.09 5.46
N SER A 219 6.75 -10.16 4.86
CA SER A 219 6.61 -9.80 3.44
C SER A 219 6.97 -10.93 2.46
N HIS A 220 7.71 -11.94 2.90
CA HIS A 220 8.16 -13.07 2.08
C HIS A 220 7.33 -14.34 2.26
N THR A 221 6.42 -14.39 3.24
CA THR A 221 5.53 -15.54 3.43
C THR A 221 4.28 -15.39 2.58
N LEU A 222 3.79 -16.51 2.03
CA LEU A 222 2.50 -16.60 1.35
C LEU A 222 1.57 -17.47 2.19
N GLY A 223 0.29 -17.13 2.24
CA GLY A 223 -0.68 -17.91 3.02
C GLY A 223 -2.03 -17.22 3.21
N ILE A 224 -2.94 -17.90 3.91
CA ILE A 224 -4.31 -17.43 4.15
C ILE A 224 -4.35 -16.05 4.81
N LYS A 225 -3.47 -15.79 5.79
CA LYS A 225 -3.44 -14.51 6.51
C LYS A 225 -3.01 -13.36 5.60
N GLN A 226 -2.07 -13.56 4.67
CA GLN A 226 -1.68 -12.57 3.68
C GLN A 226 -2.82 -12.28 2.70
N LEU A 227 -3.51 -13.33 2.23
CA LEU A 227 -4.65 -13.16 1.34
C LEU A 227 -5.77 -12.37 2.01
N TYR A 228 -6.12 -12.73 3.25
CA TYR A 228 -7.10 -11.97 4.04
C TYR A 228 -6.70 -10.49 4.17
N SER A 229 -5.46 -10.26 4.57
CA SER A 229 -4.93 -8.90 4.74
C SER A 229 -5.03 -8.08 3.45
N CYS A 230 -4.65 -8.68 2.32
CA CYS A 230 -4.78 -8.05 1.01
C CYS A 230 -6.23 -7.76 0.63
N LEU A 231 -7.17 -8.66 0.94
CA LEU A 231 -8.60 -8.46 0.68
C LEU A 231 -9.18 -7.32 1.52
N VAL A 232 -8.83 -7.25 2.82
CA VAL A 232 -9.25 -6.16 3.71
C VAL A 232 -8.72 -4.82 3.19
N ILE A 233 -7.43 -4.75 2.87
CA ILE A 233 -6.82 -3.51 2.38
C ILE A 233 -7.44 -3.10 1.04
N TYR A 234 -7.70 -4.04 0.16
CA TYR A 234 -8.35 -3.78 -1.12
C TYR A 234 -9.77 -3.22 -0.94
N ASP A 235 -10.58 -3.79 -0.02
CA ASP A 235 -11.95 -3.31 0.27
C ASP A 235 -11.91 -1.88 0.85
N GLU A 236 -11.07 -1.62 1.84
CA GLU A 236 -10.88 -0.31 2.45
C GLU A 236 -10.41 0.76 1.43
N LEU A 237 -9.42 0.43 0.61
CA LEU A 237 -8.94 1.32 -0.44
C LEU A 237 -10.02 1.57 -1.51
N SER A 238 -10.86 0.58 -1.82
CA SER A 238 -11.98 0.72 -2.75
C SER A 238 -13.04 1.69 -2.22
N ILE A 239 -13.32 1.64 -0.91
CA ILE A 239 -14.20 2.61 -0.24
C ILE A 239 -13.58 4.01 -0.31
N MET A 240 -12.29 4.13 0.01
CA MET A 240 -11.57 5.41 -0.03
C MET A 240 -11.51 6.01 -1.45
N SER A 241 -11.35 5.20 -2.49
CA SER A 241 -11.32 5.69 -3.88
C SER A 241 -12.64 6.36 -4.26
N LYS A 242 -13.77 5.78 -3.86
CA LYS A 242 -15.10 6.37 -4.08
C LYS A 242 -15.30 7.67 -3.32
N GLN A 243 -14.77 7.78 -2.11
CA GLN A 243 -14.87 9.00 -1.27
C GLN A 243 -13.97 10.14 -1.78
N ASN A 244 -12.87 9.83 -2.46
CA ASN A 244 -11.87 10.80 -2.93
C ASN A 244 -11.85 10.94 -4.47
N TYR A 245 -12.89 10.52 -5.14
CA TYR A 245 -12.98 10.53 -6.62
C TYR A 245 -12.71 11.91 -7.25
N ASN A 246 -13.11 12.99 -6.58
CA ASN A 246 -12.92 14.36 -7.05
C ASN A 246 -11.51 14.94 -6.74
N ASP A 247 -10.68 14.21 -6.02
CA ASP A 247 -9.30 14.61 -5.69
C ASP A 247 -8.35 13.73 -6.48
N GLU A 248 -7.99 14.18 -7.68
CA GLU A 248 -7.21 13.43 -8.66
C GLU A 248 -5.91 12.84 -8.06
N TYR A 249 -5.23 13.61 -7.25
CA TYR A 249 -3.94 13.20 -6.70
C TYR A 249 -4.05 12.04 -5.70
N ILE A 250 -5.03 12.13 -4.79
CA ILE A 250 -5.26 11.05 -3.82
C ILE A 250 -5.84 9.84 -4.53
N TYR A 251 -6.75 10.08 -5.45
CA TYR A 251 -7.38 9.02 -6.23
C TYR A 251 -6.31 8.19 -6.95
N ASN A 252 -5.36 8.81 -7.64
CA ASN A 252 -4.30 8.12 -8.37
C ASN A 252 -3.41 7.26 -7.45
N GLU A 253 -3.01 7.78 -6.27
CA GLU A 253 -2.24 6.98 -5.31
C GLU A 253 -3.05 5.79 -4.77
N ILE A 254 -4.34 6.00 -4.44
CA ILE A 254 -5.22 4.91 -3.99
C ILE A 254 -5.34 3.85 -5.09
N ILE A 255 -5.48 4.25 -6.35
CA ILE A 255 -5.58 3.36 -7.50
C ILE A 255 -4.29 2.55 -7.70
N GLU A 256 -3.11 3.16 -7.59
CA GLU A 256 -1.85 2.40 -7.61
C GLU A 256 -1.80 1.33 -6.51
N ARG A 257 -2.25 1.66 -5.29
CA ARG A 257 -2.32 0.69 -4.20
C ARG A 257 -3.32 -0.42 -4.46
N LEU A 258 -4.51 -0.09 -4.98
CA LEU A 258 -5.50 -1.08 -5.41
C LEU A 258 -4.91 -2.08 -6.41
N HIS A 259 -4.16 -1.60 -7.41
CA HIS A 259 -3.48 -2.48 -8.37
C HIS A 259 -2.42 -3.37 -7.71
N LEU A 260 -1.65 -2.82 -6.78
CA LEU A 260 -0.66 -3.59 -6.05
C LEU A 260 -1.32 -4.74 -5.28
N PHE A 261 -2.40 -4.45 -4.54
CA PHE A 261 -3.09 -5.46 -3.73
C PHE A 261 -3.90 -6.43 -4.59
N LYS A 262 -4.53 -5.98 -5.68
CA LYS A 262 -5.17 -6.86 -6.67
C LYS A 262 -4.18 -7.90 -7.19
N ARG A 263 -3.00 -7.49 -7.68
CA ARG A 263 -1.97 -8.41 -8.16
C ARG A 263 -1.48 -9.37 -7.08
N ARG A 264 -1.35 -8.93 -5.84
CA ARG A 264 -0.99 -9.82 -4.71
C ARG A 264 -2.07 -10.84 -4.43
N ILE A 265 -3.34 -10.45 -4.42
CA ILE A 265 -4.49 -11.35 -4.23
C ILE A 265 -4.49 -12.42 -5.33
N GLU A 266 -4.41 -12.00 -6.60
CA GLU A 266 -4.39 -12.89 -7.76
C GLU A 266 -3.19 -13.85 -7.71
N HIS A 267 -2.01 -13.36 -7.36
CA HIS A 267 -0.80 -14.17 -7.22
C HIS A 267 -0.94 -15.24 -6.13
N ILE A 268 -1.46 -14.89 -4.95
CA ILE A 268 -1.66 -15.84 -3.85
C ILE A 268 -2.68 -16.91 -4.25
N ILE A 269 -3.79 -16.51 -4.89
CA ILE A 269 -4.82 -17.44 -5.36
C ILE A 269 -4.26 -18.42 -6.41
N CYS A 270 -3.41 -17.94 -7.33
CA CYS A 270 -2.82 -18.77 -8.39
C CYS A 270 -1.78 -19.77 -7.86
N ILE A 271 -0.98 -19.39 -6.86
CA ILE A 271 0.09 -20.27 -6.34
C ILE A 271 -0.43 -21.27 -5.31
N GLU A 272 -1.43 -20.90 -4.53
CA GLU A 272 -1.99 -21.73 -3.47
C GLU A 272 -3.52 -21.89 -3.65
N PRO A 273 -4.00 -22.59 -4.67
CA PRO A 273 -5.44 -22.75 -4.93
C PRO A 273 -6.16 -23.46 -3.76
N GLU A 274 -5.48 -24.30 -2.99
CA GLU A 274 -6.05 -24.94 -1.78
C GLU A 274 -6.38 -23.92 -0.69
N ASN A 275 -5.61 -22.86 -0.56
CA ASN A 275 -5.90 -21.76 0.37
C ASN A 275 -7.15 -21.00 -0.03
N SER A 276 -7.43 -20.86 -1.33
CA SER A 276 -8.67 -20.23 -1.82
C SER A 276 -9.92 -21.06 -1.51
N ILE A 277 -9.80 -22.38 -1.53
CA ILE A 277 -10.90 -23.30 -1.15
C ILE A 277 -11.15 -23.26 0.36
N ASN A 278 -10.09 -23.21 1.17
CA ASN A 278 -10.21 -23.09 2.62
C ASN A 278 -10.78 -21.73 3.06
N ILE A 279 -10.51 -20.66 2.30
CA ILE A 279 -11.07 -19.33 2.52
C ILE A 279 -12.58 -19.32 2.28
N LEU A 280 -13.07 -20.01 1.25
CA LEU A 280 -14.51 -20.14 0.97
C LEU A 280 -15.28 -20.77 2.12
N ASN A 281 -14.62 -21.55 2.99
CA ASN A 281 -15.22 -22.17 4.16
C ASN A 281 -15.17 -21.31 5.44
N TYR A 282 -14.47 -20.16 5.42
CA TYR A 282 -14.38 -19.23 6.55
C TYR A 282 -15.27 -18.01 6.30
N ALA A 283 -16.37 -17.87 7.05
CA ALA A 283 -17.41 -16.90 6.81
C ALA A 283 -16.96 -15.43 6.61
N PRO A 284 -16.02 -14.85 7.41
CA PRO A 284 -15.55 -13.48 7.18
C PRO A 284 -14.80 -13.31 5.86
N TYR A 285 -14.11 -14.36 5.40
CA TYR A 285 -13.30 -14.33 4.18
C TYR A 285 -14.13 -14.45 2.92
N ASN A 286 -15.22 -15.24 2.97
CA ASN A 286 -16.12 -15.44 1.84
C ASN A 286 -16.75 -14.11 1.42
N ASP A 287 -17.21 -13.30 2.36
CA ASP A 287 -17.81 -12.00 2.07
C ASP A 287 -16.82 -11.04 1.42
N LEU A 288 -15.57 -10.97 1.91
CA LEU A 288 -14.53 -10.13 1.33
C LEU A 288 -14.11 -10.62 -0.06
N LEU A 289 -13.99 -11.94 -0.25
CA LEU A 289 -13.67 -12.50 -1.55
C LEU A 289 -14.81 -12.28 -2.55
N GLN A 290 -16.07 -12.45 -2.13
CA GLN A 290 -17.22 -12.13 -2.98
C GLN A 290 -17.31 -10.63 -3.30
N LYS A 291 -17.02 -9.76 -2.33
CA LYS A 291 -16.89 -8.32 -2.58
C LYS A 291 -15.75 -8.02 -3.55
N PHE A 292 -14.57 -8.64 -3.39
CA PHE A 292 -13.47 -8.50 -4.32
C PHE A 292 -13.86 -8.92 -5.74
N VAL A 293 -14.56 -10.05 -5.89
CA VAL A 293 -15.04 -10.54 -7.19
C VAL A 293 -16.15 -9.65 -7.76
N LYS A 294 -17.10 -9.18 -6.93
CA LYS A 294 -18.21 -8.29 -7.34
C LYS A 294 -17.79 -6.84 -7.57
N ASN A 295 -16.95 -6.32 -6.69
CA ASN A 295 -16.51 -4.92 -6.68
C ASN A 295 -15.10 -4.79 -7.24
N ARG A 296 -14.74 -5.59 -8.26
CA ARG A 296 -13.54 -5.31 -9.04
C ARG A 296 -13.65 -3.85 -9.47
N THR A 297 -12.98 -2.97 -8.72
CA THR A 297 -12.82 -1.60 -9.20
C THR A 297 -11.97 -1.71 -10.46
N TYR A 298 -12.48 -1.15 -11.53
CA TYR A 298 -11.76 -1.03 -12.80
C TYR A 298 -11.20 0.40 -12.85
N PRO A 299 -10.01 0.65 -12.24
CA PRO A 299 -9.52 2.00 -12.07
C PRO A 299 -9.16 2.68 -13.38
N TYR A 300 -8.79 1.91 -14.40
CA TYR A 300 -8.40 2.44 -15.71
C TYR A 300 -9.56 2.56 -16.69
N ILE A 301 -10.71 1.99 -16.36
CA ILE A 301 -11.92 2.08 -17.19
C ILE A 301 -13.10 2.61 -16.37
N ARG A 302 -14.02 3.31 -17.04
CA ARG A 302 -15.30 3.73 -16.46
C ARG A 302 -16.33 2.58 -16.51
N GLU A 303 -17.35 2.67 -15.67
CA GLU A 303 -18.52 1.81 -15.80
C GLU A 303 -19.23 2.08 -17.13
N LEU A 304 -19.85 1.04 -17.68
CA LEU A 304 -20.69 1.15 -18.87
C LEU A 304 -22.06 1.73 -18.48
N LEU A 305 -22.56 2.62 -19.32
CA LEU A 305 -23.93 3.10 -19.22
C LEU A 305 -24.93 2.02 -19.65
N ASP A 306 -26.15 2.05 -19.15
CA ASP A 306 -27.18 1.06 -19.48
C ASP A 306 -27.47 1.01 -21.00
N GLU A 307 -27.42 2.15 -21.69
CA GLU A 307 -27.54 2.24 -23.15
C GLU A 307 -26.38 1.58 -23.88
N GLU A 308 -25.14 1.72 -23.35
CA GLU A 308 -23.96 1.06 -23.91
C GLU A 308 -24.01 -0.46 -23.71
N ILE A 309 -24.43 -0.92 -22.53
CA ILE A 309 -24.64 -2.34 -22.26
C ILE A 309 -25.69 -2.92 -23.22
N SER A 310 -26.76 -2.16 -23.46
CA SER A 310 -27.81 -2.55 -24.41
C SER A 310 -27.25 -2.63 -25.85
N LYS A 311 -26.46 -1.63 -26.28
CA LYS A 311 -25.79 -1.61 -27.59
C LYS A 311 -24.83 -2.81 -27.74
N ILE A 312 -24.03 -3.10 -26.70
CA ILE A 312 -23.09 -4.22 -26.71
C ILE A 312 -23.84 -5.57 -26.86
N ARG A 313 -24.94 -5.75 -26.13
CA ARG A 313 -25.75 -6.99 -26.18
C ARG A 313 -26.46 -7.20 -27.52
N LEU A 314 -26.76 -6.15 -28.23
CA LEU A 314 -27.38 -6.21 -29.55
C LEU A 314 -26.36 -6.44 -30.68
N SER A 315 -25.09 -6.29 -30.40
CA SER A 315 -24.03 -6.46 -31.40
C SER A 315 -23.73 -7.93 -31.62
N GLU A 316 -23.69 -8.35 -32.88
CA GLU A 316 -23.37 -9.75 -33.25
C GLU A 316 -21.91 -10.14 -32.92
N SER A 317 -21.00 -9.16 -32.96
CA SER A 317 -19.59 -9.36 -32.69
C SER A 317 -19.05 -8.22 -31.85
N VAL A 318 -18.32 -8.54 -30.77
CA VAL A 318 -17.68 -7.58 -29.86
C VAL A 318 -16.18 -7.83 -29.84
N PHE A 319 -15.42 -6.77 -30.03
CA PHE A 319 -13.97 -6.76 -30.02
C PHE A 319 -13.45 -5.78 -28.97
N VAL A 320 -12.25 -6.05 -28.42
CA VAL A 320 -11.57 -5.12 -27.51
C VAL A 320 -10.25 -4.69 -28.15
N TYR A 321 -10.02 -3.38 -28.22
CA TYR A 321 -8.75 -2.83 -28.69
C TYR A 321 -7.83 -2.50 -27.53
N GLY A 322 -6.67 -3.11 -27.52
CA GLY A 322 -5.63 -3.02 -26.50
C GLY A 322 -5.29 -4.36 -25.86
N ASP A 323 -4.11 -4.49 -25.29
CA ASP A 323 -3.63 -5.67 -24.56
C ASP A 323 -2.91 -5.32 -23.24
N GLY A 324 -3.05 -4.09 -22.79
CA GLY A 324 -2.55 -3.62 -21.51
C GLY A 324 -3.57 -3.77 -20.36
N VAL A 325 -3.26 -3.17 -19.23
CA VAL A 325 -4.08 -3.25 -18.00
C VAL A 325 -5.53 -2.80 -18.21
N SER A 326 -5.74 -1.73 -18.97
CA SER A 326 -7.11 -1.25 -19.31
C SER A 326 -7.89 -2.30 -20.09
N ALA A 327 -7.23 -3.05 -21.00
CA ALA A 327 -7.86 -4.11 -21.76
C ALA A 327 -8.19 -5.32 -20.86
N GLU A 328 -7.32 -5.68 -19.91
CA GLU A 328 -7.61 -6.73 -18.90
C GLU A 328 -8.86 -6.38 -18.10
N GLU A 329 -8.96 -5.13 -17.64
CA GLU A 329 -10.13 -4.66 -16.91
C GLU A 329 -11.40 -4.67 -17.77
N THR A 330 -11.28 -4.26 -19.04
CA THR A 330 -12.38 -4.31 -20.01
C THR A 330 -12.88 -5.72 -20.22
N VAL A 331 -11.99 -6.67 -20.45
CA VAL A 331 -12.34 -8.10 -20.61
C VAL A 331 -13.03 -8.62 -19.35
N ALA A 332 -12.52 -8.29 -18.17
CA ALA A 332 -13.13 -8.69 -16.92
C ALA A 332 -14.53 -8.06 -16.70
N LEU A 333 -14.69 -6.77 -17.05
CA LEU A 333 -15.98 -6.09 -17.00
C LEU A 333 -17.01 -6.74 -17.93
N LEU A 334 -16.66 -6.94 -19.19
CA LEU A 334 -17.54 -7.57 -20.19
C LEU A 334 -17.93 -9.00 -19.81
N SER A 335 -16.96 -9.75 -19.27
CA SER A 335 -17.24 -11.11 -18.75
C SER A 335 -18.22 -11.08 -17.58
N SER A 336 -18.20 -10.07 -16.71
CA SER A 336 -19.16 -9.92 -15.61
C SER A 336 -20.60 -9.68 -16.11
N TYR A 337 -20.75 -9.09 -17.29
CA TYR A 337 -22.03 -8.93 -17.99
C TYR A 337 -22.39 -10.13 -18.90
N GLN A 338 -21.61 -11.20 -18.90
CA GLN A 338 -21.76 -12.38 -19.76
C GLN A 338 -21.69 -12.05 -21.27
N ILE A 339 -20.88 -11.05 -21.61
CA ILE A 339 -20.64 -10.65 -23.00
C ILE A 339 -19.47 -11.43 -23.57
N ASN A 340 -19.68 -12.09 -24.71
CA ASN A 340 -18.64 -12.80 -25.43
C ASN A 340 -17.78 -11.85 -26.26
N ILE A 341 -16.47 -11.94 -26.09
CA ILE A 341 -15.50 -11.18 -26.86
C ILE A 341 -14.96 -12.09 -27.97
N CYS A 342 -15.02 -11.60 -29.21
CA CYS A 342 -14.60 -12.36 -30.38
C CYS A 342 -13.08 -12.40 -30.54
N ALA A 343 -12.42 -11.27 -30.33
CA ALA A 343 -10.96 -11.17 -30.37
C ALA A 343 -10.47 -9.87 -29.71
N ILE A 344 -9.15 -9.84 -29.47
CA ILE A 344 -8.40 -8.64 -29.02
C ILE A 344 -7.65 -8.06 -30.21
N ILE A 345 -7.78 -6.75 -30.42
CA ILE A 345 -7.12 -6.03 -31.50
C ILE A 345 -5.93 -5.25 -30.93
N VAL A 346 -4.79 -5.29 -31.58
CA VAL A 346 -3.56 -4.59 -31.17
C VAL A 346 -2.92 -3.84 -32.34
N SER A 347 -2.15 -2.79 -32.05
CA SER A 347 -1.51 -1.91 -33.05
C SER A 347 -0.21 -2.46 -33.65
N TYR A 348 0.25 -3.62 -33.22
CA TYR A 348 1.51 -4.23 -33.68
C TYR A 348 1.28 -5.56 -34.39
N THR A 349 2.27 -6.00 -35.17
CA THR A 349 2.21 -7.28 -35.91
C THR A 349 2.13 -8.46 -34.95
N VAL A 350 1.22 -9.40 -35.24
CA VAL A 350 0.96 -10.58 -34.41
C VAL A 350 1.17 -11.85 -35.24
N ASN A 351 1.95 -12.79 -34.70
CA ASN A 351 2.10 -14.13 -35.28
C ASN A 351 1.39 -15.12 -34.35
N ASP A 352 0.18 -15.57 -34.72
CA ASP A 352 -0.64 -16.59 -34.03
C ASP A 352 -0.61 -16.52 -32.49
N ARG A 353 -0.89 -15.36 -31.94
CA ARG A 353 -0.88 -15.11 -30.48
C ARG A 353 -2.28 -15.22 -29.91
N THR A 354 -2.38 -15.84 -28.74
CA THR A 354 -3.54 -15.70 -27.86
C THR A 354 -3.16 -14.87 -26.62
N TRP A 355 -4.12 -14.10 -26.10
CA TRP A 355 -3.99 -13.29 -24.90
C TRP A 355 -5.19 -13.57 -23.99
N HIS A 356 -4.93 -14.10 -22.78
CA HIS A 356 -5.98 -14.57 -21.86
C HIS A 356 -7.01 -15.51 -22.50
N GLY A 357 -6.57 -16.35 -23.46
CA GLY A 357 -7.45 -17.29 -24.19
C GLY A 357 -8.18 -16.70 -25.40
N TYR A 358 -8.10 -15.38 -25.62
CA TYR A 358 -8.68 -14.73 -26.79
C TYR A 358 -7.71 -14.68 -27.96
N LYS A 359 -8.24 -14.80 -29.18
CA LYS A 359 -7.46 -14.58 -30.40
C LYS A 359 -6.99 -13.13 -30.45
N VAL A 360 -5.71 -12.88 -30.77
CA VAL A 360 -5.16 -11.54 -30.98
C VAL A 360 -5.04 -11.27 -32.47
N ILE A 361 -5.52 -10.11 -32.92
CA ILE A 361 -5.51 -9.69 -34.32
C ILE A 361 -4.78 -8.34 -34.42
N ALA A 362 -3.84 -8.20 -35.34
CA ALA A 362 -3.25 -6.89 -35.63
C ALA A 362 -4.28 -5.96 -36.25
N LEU A 363 -4.24 -4.66 -35.94
CA LEU A 363 -5.17 -3.65 -36.45
C LEU A 363 -5.17 -3.61 -37.98
N ASP A 364 -4.01 -3.80 -38.63
CA ASP A 364 -3.87 -3.81 -40.07
C ASP A 364 -4.57 -5.01 -40.71
N ASP A 365 -4.63 -6.16 -40.01
CA ASP A 365 -5.27 -7.39 -40.45
C ASP A 365 -6.74 -7.48 -40.03
N PHE A 366 -7.24 -6.50 -39.24
CA PHE A 366 -8.61 -6.51 -38.76
C PHE A 366 -9.59 -6.02 -39.82
N ASN A 367 -10.42 -6.94 -40.31
CA ASN A 367 -11.42 -6.71 -41.38
C ASN A 367 -12.85 -7.17 -40.97
N ALA A 368 -13.06 -7.54 -39.72
CA ALA A 368 -14.38 -7.95 -39.24
C ALA A 368 -15.27 -6.73 -38.97
N GLN A 369 -16.59 -6.95 -39.11
CA GLN A 369 -17.61 -5.96 -38.74
C GLN A 369 -18.12 -6.24 -37.31
N GLY A 370 -18.37 -5.19 -36.54
CA GLY A 370 -18.89 -5.34 -35.19
C GLY A 370 -18.67 -4.10 -34.33
N LEU A 371 -18.86 -4.27 -33.04
CA LEU A 371 -18.65 -3.23 -32.06
C LEU A 371 -17.22 -3.37 -31.47
N VAL A 372 -16.44 -2.30 -31.53
CA VAL A 372 -15.10 -2.26 -30.94
C VAL A 372 -15.10 -1.43 -29.67
N ILE A 373 -14.70 -2.04 -28.56
CA ILE A 373 -14.52 -1.36 -27.29
C ILE A 373 -13.05 -0.93 -27.16
N ILE A 374 -12.82 0.39 -27.18
CA ILE A 374 -11.49 0.96 -27.16
C ILE A 374 -11.02 1.13 -25.71
N SER A 375 -9.96 0.45 -25.34
CA SER A 375 -9.42 0.34 -24.01
C SER A 375 -7.94 0.73 -23.95
N VAL A 376 -7.64 1.99 -24.32
CA VAL A 376 -6.30 2.58 -24.31
C VAL A 376 -6.36 4.02 -23.81
N SER A 377 -5.20 4.66 -23.58
CA SER A 377 -5.13 6.06 -23.15
C SER A 377 -5.94 7.01 -24.04
N LYS A 378 -6.66 7.96 -23.41
CA LYS A 378 -7.51 8.96 -24.07
C LYS A 378 -6.83 9.72 -25.21
N LYS A 379 -5.51 9.96 -25.12
CA LYS A 379 -4.76 10.66 -26.20
C LYS A 379 -4.90 10.01 -27.57
N TRP A 380 -5.30 8.74 -27.64
CA TRP A 380 -5.48 7.97 -28.86
C TRP A 380 -6.96 7.86 -29.29
N LYS A 381 -7.90 8.41 -28.49
CA LYS A 381 -9.35 8.24 -28.69
C LYS A 381 -9.79 8.63 -30.10
N GLU A 382 -9.61 9.90 -30.44
CA GLU A 382 -10.08 10.44 -31.71
C GLU A 382 -9.49 9.71 -32.93
N SER A 383 -8.17 9.48 -32.89
CA SER A 383 -7.48 8.77 -33.99
C SER A 383 -7.97 7.33 -34.17
N LEU A 384 -8.32 6.64 -33.08
CA LEU A 384 -8.78 5.24 -33.13
C LEU A 384 -10.26 5.15 -33.49
N GLU A 385 -11.09 6.06 -33.01
CA GLU A 385 -12.50 6.16 -33.42
C GLU A 385 -12.59 6.36 -34.94
N GLU A 386 -11.79 7.29 -35.51
CA GLU A 386 -11.72 7.53 -36.96
C GLU A 386 -11.27 6.27 -37.73
N VAL A 387 -10.24 5.57 -37.25
CA VAL A 387 -9.74 4.35 -37.89
C VAL A 387 -10.80 3.24 -37.92
N PHE A 388 -11.54 3.04 -36.82
CA PHE A 388 -12.58 2.01 -36.77
C PHE A 388 -13.84 2.40 -37.54
N GLU A 389 -14.21 3.68 -37.56
CA GLU A 389 -15.27 4.22 -38.42
C GLU A 389 -14.99 4.00 -39.91
N LEU A 390 -13.76 4.27 -40.36
CA LEU A 390 -13.32 4.01 -41.73
C LEU A 390 -13.37 2.52 -42.08
N LYS A 391 -13.21 1.61 -41.10
CA LYS A 391 -13.39 0.19 -41.27
C LYS A 391 -14.86 -0.29 -41.14
N GLY A 392 -15.79 0.61 -40.92
CA GLY A 392 -17.23 0.34 -40.82
C GLY A 392 -17.64 -0.27 -39.45
N ASN A 393 -16.91 0.02 -38.39
CA ASN A 393 -17.18 -0.49 -37.05
C ASN A 393 -17.70 0.64 -36.14
N ASP A 394 -18.66 0.31 -35.31
CA ASP A 394 -19.06 1.14 -34.17
C ASP A 394 -18.05 1.06 -33.05
N THR A 395 -17.88 2.14 -32.29
CA THR A 395 -16.93 2.19 -31.16
C THR A 395 -17.58 2.60 -29.85
N ILE A 396 -17.04 2.09 -28.73
CA ILE A 396 -17.29 2.56 -27.36
C ILE A 396 -15.94 2.78 -26.69
N PHE A 397 -15.69 3.99 -26.22
CA PHE A 397 -14.48 4.34 -25.49
C PHE A 397 -14.75 4.29 -23.98
N ILE A 398 -14.02 3.46 -23.25
CA ILE A 398 -14.26 3.21 -21.82
C ILE A 398 -13.09 3.51 -20.89
N THR A 399 -11.94 3.94 -21.42
CA THR A 399 -10.80 4.32 -20.58
C THR A 399 -11.09 5.64 -19.87
N ARG A 400 -10.78 5.69 -18.57
CA ARG A 400 -10.89 6.92 -17.79
C ARG A 400 -9.83 7.93 -18.20
N ASP A 401 -10.15 9.20 -18.01
CA ASP A 401 -9.20 10.30 -18.16
C ASP A 401 -8.21 10.27 -16.99
N PHE A 402 -6.94 10.06 -17.26
CA PHE A 402 -5.82 10.24 -16.36
C PHE A 402 -4.86 11.30 -16.88
#